data_fb5dc8b8e1665b6c45ae9b5031c6d97b
#
_entry.id   fb5dc8b8e1665b6c45ae9b5031c6d97b
#
_cell.length_a   1.000
_cell.length_b   1.000
_cell.length_c   1.000
_cell.angle_alpha   90.00
_cell.angle_beta   90.00
_cell.angle_gamma   90.00
#
_symmetry.space_group_name_H-M   'P 1'
#
loop_
_entity.id
_entity.type
_entity.pdbx_description
1 polymer ?
#
loop_
_entity_poly.entity_id
_entity_poly.type
_entity_poly.pdbx_seq_one_letter_code
_entity_poly.pdbx_strand_id
1 'polypeptide(L)'
;MKQRVSKVLAVMMVAVLMLTGKADAATIAQGQHTIEHLDNGDYIETVLNDAGMKAALSLQSADKQITKTKTAYYKNKSGAVLWSVSIKATFSYNGTSSKCISCSPSASAPAKSWSIKSLSSSKKGNSASAKVVAVHATNVSQQYTKTVTIHCSKTGVIS
;
A
#
# COMPACT_ATOMS: atom_id res chain seq x y z
N MET A 1 72.04 -2.25 6.71
CA MET A 1 71.39 -3.02 5.66
C MET A 1 69.85 -2.96 5.92
N LYS A 2 69.16 -2.26 5.09
CA LYS A 2 67.68 -2.05 5.27
C LYS A 2 66.94 -3.01 4.36
N GLN A 3 66.24 -3.99 4.91
CA GLN A 3 65.28 -4.81 4.14
C GLN A 3 63.91 -4.15 4.13
N ARG A 4 63.43 -3.87 2.94
CA ARG A 4 62.06 -3.39 2.68
C ARG A 4 61.17 -4.62 2.51
N VAL A 5 60.19 -4.77 3.39
CA VAL A 5 59.13 -5.77 3.26
C VAL A 5 58.07 -5.21 2.33
N SER A 6 57.93 -5.83 1.15
CA SER A 6 56.89 -5.53 0.17
C SER A 6 55.61 -6.21 0.58
N LYS A 7 54.54 -5.44 0.79
CA LYS A 7 53.20 -5.95 1.04
C LYS A 7 52.56 -6.36 -0.29
N VAL A 8 52.45 -7.65 -0.51
CA VAL A 8 51.67 -8.20 -1.61
C VAL A 8 50.20 -8.20 -1.21
N LEU A 9 49.41 -7.37 -1.88
CA LEU A 9 47.96 -7.32 -1.75
C LEU A 9 47.37 -8.41 -2.63
N ALA A 10 46.88 -9.48 -2.00
CA ALA A 10 46.19 -10.56 -2.68
C ALA A 10 44.76 -10.10 -2.98
N VAL A 11 44.46 -9.79 -4.23
CA VAL A 11 43.11 -9.54 -4.74
C VAL A 11 42.46 -10.91 -4.95
N MET A 12 41.55 -11.31 -4.07
CA MET A 12 40.69 -12.46 -4.25
C MET A 12 39.59 -12.12 -5.25
N MET A 13 39.74 -12.56 -6.48
CA MET A 13 38.71 -12.53 -7.51
C MET A 13 37.72 -13.64 -7.19
N VAL A 14 36.57 -13.30 -6.62
CA VAL A 14 35.42 -14.20 -6.49
C VAL A 14 34.73 -14.28 -7.84
N ALA A 15 34.95 -15.40 -8.53
CA ALA A 15 34.20 -15.73 -9.74
C ALA A 15 32.75 -16.07 -9.35
N VAL A 16 31.82 -15.15 -9.61
CA VAL A 16 30.39 -15.41 -9.48
C VAL A 16 29.96 -16.22 -10.71
N LEU A 17 29.68 -17.50 -10.52
CA LEU A 17 29.01 -18.32 -11.53
C LEU A 17 27.62 -17.74 -11.79
N MET A 18 27.42 -17.18 -12.98
CA MET A 18 26.10 -16.81 -13.50
C MET A 18 25.34 -18.09 -13.85
N LEU A 19 24.55 -18.63 -12.89
CA LEU A 19 23.45 -19.53 -13.25
C LEU A 19 22.35 -18.69 -13.87
N THR A 20 22.19 -18.80 -15.18
CA THR A 20 21.02 -18.27 -15.92
C THR A 20 19.81 -19.14 -15.65
N GLY A 21 19.26 -19.05 -14.44
CA GLY A 21 17.91 -19.47 -14.13
C GLY A 21 17.01 -18.25 -14.27
N LYS A 22 16.07 -18.24 -15.19
CA LYS A 22 14.97 -17.29 -15.21
C LYS A 22 14.09 -17.59 -13.98
N ALA A 23 14.48 -17.09 -12.83
CA ALA A 23 13.59 -16.92 -11.71
C ALA A 23 12.90 -15.58 -11.92
N ASP A 24 11.62 -15.59 -12.28
CA ASP A 24 10.74 -14.44 -12.12
C ASP A 24 10.78 -14.09 -10.62
N ALA A 25 11.65 -13.15 -10.28
CA ALA A 25 11.68 -12.56 -8.96
C ALA A 25 10.35 -11.81 -8.80
N ALA A 26 9.40 -12.43 -8.12
CA ALA A 26 8.25 -11.74 -7.59
C ALA A 26 8.81 -10.65 -6.66
N THR A 27 8.88 -9.43 -7.17
CA THR A 27 9.20 -8.25 -6.37
C THR A 27 8.09 -8.15 -5.33
N ILE A 28 8.40 -8.57 -4.10
CA ILE A 28 7.55 -8.31 -2.94
C ILE A 28 7.59 -6.79 -2.77
N ALA A 29 6.59 -6.11 -3.31
CA ALA A 29 6.39 -4.70 -3.05
C ALA A 29 6.14 -4.57 -1.54
N GLN A 30 7.14 -4.09 -0.80
CA GLN A 30 6.97 -3.67 0.59
C GLN A 30 5.78 -2.71 0.63
N GLY A 31 4.77 -3.03 1.45
CA GLY A 31 3.55 -2.25 1.56
C GLY A 31 3.90 -0.78 1.81
N GLN A 32 3.35 0.11 0.99
CA GLN A 32 3.51 1.54 1.21
C GLN A 32 2.92 1.89 2.57
N HIS A 33 3.78 2.41 3.44
CA HIS A 33 3.43 2.88 4.77
C HIS A 33 3.76 4.36 4.84
N THR A 34 2.78 5.20 5.19
CA THR A 34 2.97 6.64 5.36
C THR A 34 2.33 7.11 6.65
N ILE A 35 2.97 8.07 7.33
CA ILE A 35 2.48 8.71 8.54
C ILE A 35 2.35 10.20 8.27
N GLU A 36 1.18 10.77 8.59
CA GLU A 36 0.86 12.19 8.52
C GLU A 36 0.53 12.67 9.93
N HIS A 37 1.39 13.50 10.53
CA HIS A 37 1.16 14.08 11.85
C HIS A 37 0.20 15.26 11.77
N LEU A 38 -0.66 15.40 12.77
CA LEU A 38 -1.65 16.46 12.90
C LEU A 38 -1.26 17.42 14.03
N ASP A 39 -1.73 18.67 13.96
CA ASP A 39 -1.37 19.74 14.91
C ASP A 39 -1.75 19.43 16.36
N ASN A 40 -2.76 18.58 16.56
CA ASN A 40 -3.21 18.15 17.90
C ASN A 40 -2.38 17.00 18.50
N GLY A 41 -1.32 16.56 17.80
CA GLY A 41 -0.44 15.45 18.20
C GLY A 41 -0.97 14.05 17.82
N ASP A 42 -2.16 13.96 17.25
CA ASP A 42 -2.66 12.74 16.60
C ASP A 42 -1.98 12.53 15.25
N TYR A 43 -2.22 11.40 14.59
CA TYR A 43 -1.65 11.13 13.28
C TYR A 43 -2.52 10.19 12.45
N ILE A 44 -2.32 10.26 11.14
CA ILE A 44 -2.94 9.34 10.19
C ILE A 44 -1.85 8.40 9.66
N GLU A 45 -2.02 7.12 9.90
CA GLU A 45 -1.18 6.06 9.35
C GLU A 45 -1.90 5.43 8.16
N THR A 46 -1.27 5.44 6.98
CA THR A 46 -1.82 4.79 5.79
C THR A 46 -0.96 3.60 5.41
N VAL A 47 -1.60 2.45 5.23
CA VAL A 47 -0.96 1.17 4.93
C VAL A 47 -1.60 0.57 3.69
N LEU A 48 -0.76 0.13 2.74
CA LEU A 48 -1.18 -0.72 1.63
C LEU A 48 -0.93 -2.18 2.01
N ASN A 49 -1.99 -2.95 2.20
CA ASN A 49 -1.92 -4.35 2.55
C ASN A 49 -2.00 -5.25 1.31
N ASP A 50 -1.12 -6.23 1.26
CA ASP A 50 -1.22 -7.34 0.33
C ASP A 50 -2.33 -8.28 0.79
N ALA A 51 -3.53 -8.11 0.27
CA ALA A 51 -4.54 -9.15 0.35
C ALA A 51 -4.07 -10.28 -0.57
N GLY A 52 -3.47 -11.33 0.02
CA GLY A 52 -2.87 -12.51 -0.57
C GLY A 52 -2.99 -12.67 -2.09
N MET A 53 -1.85 -12.72 -2.77
CA MET A 53 -1.79 -13.01 -4.19
C MET A 53 -2.34 -14.42 -4.45
N LYS A 54 -3.56 -14.53 -4.94
CA LYS A 54 -3.91 -15.65 -5.82
C LYS A 54 -3.45 -15.25 -7.22
N ALA A 55 -2.19 -15.54 -7.54
CA ALA A 55 -1.74 -15.54 -8.91
C ALA A 55 -2.45 -16.71 -9.63
N ALA A 56 -3.51 -16.41 -10.34
CA ALA A 56 -4.02 -17.34 -11.32
C ALA A 56 -3.01 -17.34 -12.47
N LEU A 57 -2.20 -18.39 -12.56
CA LEU A 57 -1.39 -18.70 -13.73
C LEU A 57 -2.35 -19.08 -14.88
N SER A 58 -2.73 -18.11 -15.67
CA SER A 58 -3.39 -18.31 -16.95
C SER A 58 -2.35 -18.08 -18.05
N LEU A 59 -1.95 -19.16 -18.67
CA LEU A 59 -1.14 -19.18 -19.89
C LEU A 59 -2.04 -18.82 -21.08
N GLN A 60 -2.22 -17.54 -21.33
CA GLN A 60 -2.64 -16.96 -22.61
C GLN A 60 -2.99 -15.49 -22.39
N SER A 61 -2.67 -14.59 -23.28
CA SER A 61 -2.82 -13.14 -23.29
C SER A 61 -4.10 -12.55 -22.63
N ALA A 62 -4.52 -13.12 -21.53
CA ALA A 62 -5.63 -12.68 -20.72
C ALA A 62 -5.16 -11.57 -19.78
N ASP A 63 -6.00 -10.57 -19.61
CA ASP A 63 -5.81 -9.53 -18.60
C ASP A 63 -5.49 -10.16 -17.24
N LYS A 64 -4.35 -9.78 -16.67
CA LYS A 64 -3.99 -10.14 -15.29
C LYS A 64 -4.85 -9.37 -14.30
N GLN A 65 -5.11 -9.95 -13.14
CA GLN A 65 -5.86 -9.28 -12.08
C GLN A 65 -5.05 -9.19 -10.80
N ILE A 66 -5.24 -8.08 -10.07
CA ILE A 66 -4.66 -7.85 -8.77
C ILE A 66 -5.70 -7.22 -7.84
N THR A 67 -5.78 -7.73 -6.61
CA THR A 67 -6.63 -7.17 -5.56
C THR A 67 -5.77 -6.68 -4.42
N LYS A 68 -5.97 -5.43 -4.01
CA LYS A 68 -5.24 -4.80 -2.90
C LYS A 68 -6.19 -4.02 -2.02
N THR A 69 -5.78 -3.84 -0.76
CA THR A 69 -6.50 -3.01 0.21
C THR A 69 -5.56 -1.92 0.72
N LYS A 70 -6.02 -0.67 0.70
CA LYS A 70 -5.34 0.47 1.29
C LYS A 70 -6.18 1.00 2.44
N THR A 71 -5.59 1.17 3.62
CA THR A 71 -6.28 1.59 4.84
C THR A 71 -5.59 2.81 5.43
N ALA A 72 -6.36 3.82 5.81
CA ALA A 72 -5.91 4.91 6.64
C ALA A 72 -6.50 4.76 8.04
N TYR A 73 -5.65 4.79 9.05
CA TYR A 73 -5.98 4.77 10.47
C TYR A 73 -5.76 6.16 11.06
N TYR A 74 -6.78 6.76 11.64
CA TYR A 74 -6.63 7.91 12.50
C TYR A 74 -6.31 7.42 13.91
N LYS A 75 -5.15 7.80 14.41
CA LYS A 75 -4.62 7.38 15.70
C LYS A 75 -4.36 8.58 16.60
N ASN A 76 -4.61 8.43 17.90
CA ASN A 76 -4.21 9.42 18.87
C ASN A 76 -2.69 9.36 19.13
N LYS A 77 -2.15 10.33 19.84
CA LYS A 77 -0.73 10.43 20.22
C LYS A 77 -0.17 9.19 20.95
N SER A 78 -1.02 8.36 21.55
CA SER A 78 -0.63 7.10 22.20
C SER A 78 -0.70 5.89 21.27
N GLY A 79 -1.07 6.07 19.99
CA GLY A 79 -1.16 5.01 18.98
C GLY A 79 -2.48 4.26 18.94
N ALA A 80 -3.46 4.60 19.78
CA ALA A 80 -4.77 3.97 19.75
C ALA A 80 -5.57 4.41 18.52
N VAL A 81 -6.18 3.45 17.81
CA VAL A 81 -7.01 3.72 16.63
C VAL A 81 -8.33 4.34 17.08
N LEU A 82 -8.61 5.55 16.61
CA LEU A 82 -9.86 6.25 16.85
C LEU A 82 -10.92 5.88 15.81
N TRP A 83 -10.55 5.92 14.55
CA TRP A 83 -11.34 5.44 13.42
C TRP A 83 -10.43 5.08 12.24
N SER A 84 -10.99 4.37 11.25
CA SER A 84 -10.27 3.97 10.04
C SER A 84 -11.18 3.99 8.82
N VAL A 85 -10.56 4.09 7.64
CA VAL A 85 -11.20 3.93 6.34
C VAL A 85 -10.33 3.08 5.43
N SER A 86 -10.95 2.18 4.70
CA SER A 86 -10.27 1.29 3.76
C SER A 86 -10.95 1.29 2.40
N ILE A 87 -10.16 1.05 1.36
CA ILE A 87 -10.65 0.70 0.02
C ILE A 87 -9.99 -0.61 -0.40
N LYS A 88 -10.80 -1.63 -0.66
CA LYS A 88 -10.39 -2.87 -1.32
C LYS A 88 -10.75 -2.73 -2.80
N ALA A 89 -9.77 -2.87 -3.69
CA ALA A 89 -10.00 -2.73 -5.12
C ALA A 89 -9.37 -3.87 -5.90
N THR A 90 -10.07 -4.31 -6.95
CA THR A 90 -9.57 -5.28 -7.93
C THR A 90 -9.35 -4.57 -9.25
N PHE A 91 -8.18 -4.76 -9.82
CA PHE A 91 -7.78 -4.19 -11.09
C PHE A 91 -7.47 -5.29 -12.10
N SER A 92 -7.80 -5.03 -13.38
CA SER A 92 -7.28 -5.76 -14.53
C SER A 92 -6.16 -4.93 -15.17
N TYR A 93 -5.10 -5.61 -15.65
CA TYR A 93 -3.97 -4.97 -16.33
C TYR A 93 -3.31 -5.94 -17.32
N ASN A 94 -2.70 -5.41 -18.39
CA ASN A 94 -2.16 -6.24 -19.50
C ASN A 94 -0.83 -5.72 -20.08
N GLY A 95 -0.15 -4.81 -19.37
CA GLY A 95 1.10 -4.18 -19.86
C GLY A 95 0.87 -2.90 -20.68
N THR A 96 -0.30 -2.74 -21.29
CA THR A 96 -0.65 -1.57 -22.10
C THR A 96 -1.61 -0.64 -21.35
N SER A 97 -2.58 -1.21 -20.65
CA SER A 97 -3.61 -0.50 -19.89
C SER A 97 -3.88 -1.17 -18.55
N SER A 98 -4.57 -0.45 -17.68
CA SER A 98 -5.15 -0.98 -16.45
C SER A 98 -6.51 -0.34 -16.17
N LYS A 99 -7.37 -1.09 -15.47
CA LYS A 99 -8.74 -0.66 -15.16
C LYS A 99 -9.17 -1.22 -13.80
N CYS A 100 -9.82 -0.40 -13.00
CA CYS A 100 -10.49 -0.87 -11.79
C CYS A 100 -11.77 -1.62 -12.15
N ILE A 101 -11.83 -2.91 -11.82
CA ILE A 101 -13.00 -3.78 -12.07
C ILE A 101 -14.03 -3.58 -10.97
N SER A 102 -13.59 -3.67 -9.72
CA SER A 102 -14.46 -3.53 -8.55
C SER A 102 -13.76 -2.78 -7.43
N CYS A 103 -14.54 -2.12 -6.59
CA CYS A 103 -14.06 -1.55 -5.35
C CYS A 103 -15.12 -1.66 -4.25
N SER A 104 -14.67 -1.81 -3.01
CA SER A 104 -15.51 -1.90 -1.82
C SER A 104 -14.89 -1.06 -0.71
N PRO A 105 -15.58 -0.03 -0.20
CA PRO A 105 -15.13 0.75 0.92
C PRO A 105 -15.51 0.06 2.23
N SER A 106 -14.74 0.31 3.28
CA SER A 106 -15.11 0.01 4.66
C SER A 106 -14.60 1.09 5.60
N ALA A 107 -15.28 1.30 6.71
CA ALA A 107 -14.86 2.21 7.76
C ALA A 107 -15.26 1.67 9.12
N SER A 108 -14.50 2.01 10.15
CA SER A 108 -14.73 1.60 11.52
C SER A 108 -14.35 2.72 12.48
N ALA A 109 -15.08 2.86 13.59
CA ALA A 109 -14.76 3.77 14.68
C ALA A 109 -14.77 2.98 16.00
N PRO A 110 -13.66 2.31 16.36
CA PRO A 110 -13.58 1.53 17.59
C PRO A 110 -13.59 2.41 18.86
N ALA A 111 -13.15 3.66 18.77
CA ALA A 111 -13.21 4.59 19.88
C ALA A 111 -14.64 5.14 20.05
N LYS A 112 -15.21 4.98 21.27
CA LYS A 112 -16.56 5.46 21.59
C LYS A 112 -16.75 6.97 21.41
N SER A 113 -15.64 7.74 21.41
CA SER A 113 -15.63 9.18 21.15
C SER A 113 -15.82 9.55 19.67
N TRP A 114 -15.86 8.58 18.76
CA TRP A 114 -16.00 8.81 17.33
C TRP A 114 -17.10 7.96 16.71
N SER A 115 -17.68 8.46 15.64
CA SER A 115 -18.65 7.73 14.81
C SER A 115 -18.45 8.03 13.33
N ILE A 116 -18.86 7.11 12.48
CA ILE A 116 -18.82 7.30 11.02
C ILE A 116 -20.14 7.95 10.57
N LYS A 117 -20.04 9.18 10.09
CA LYS A 117 -21.19 9.92 9.56
C LYS A 117 -21.55 9.51 8.13
N SER A 118 -20.54 9.31 7.29
CA SER A 118 -20.74 8.88 5.92
C SER A 118 -19.53 8.11 5.38
N LEU A 119 -19.81 7.19 4.46
CA LEU A 119 -18.81 6.43 3.72
C LEU A 119 -19.28 6.31 2.27
N SER A 120 -18.40 6.65 1.35
CA SER A 120 -18.66 6.51 -0.09
C SER A 120 -17.44 5.99 -0.81
N SER A 121 -17.65 5.39 -1.99
CA SER A 121 -16.55 4.99 -2.87
C SER A 121 -16.79 5.41 -4.30
N SER A 122 -15.72 5.52 -5.05
CA SER A 122 -15.76 5.77 -6.49
C SER A 122 -14.65 4.99 -7.18
N LYS A 123 -14.87 4.65 -8.45
CA LYS A 123 -13.84 4.10 -9.33
C LYS A 123 -13.83 4.86 -10.65
N LYS A 124 -12.62 5.18 -11.14
CA LYS A 124 -12.45 5.87 -12.42
C LYS A 124 -11.15 5.41 -13.08
N GLY A 125 -11.28 4.85 -14.29
CA GLY A 125 -10.13 4.32 -15.01
C GLY A 125 -9.39 3.28 -14.15
N ASN A 126 -8.12 3.52 -13.88
CA ASN A 126 -7.23 2.67 -13.10
C ASN A 126 -7.15 3.02 -11.60
N SER A 127 -8.15 3.74 -11.08
CA SER A 127 -8.17 4.24 -9.70
C SER A 127 -9.45 3.83 -8.98
N ALA A 128 -9.34 3.63 -7.68
CA ALA A 128 -10.46 3.49 -6.76
C ALA A 128 -10.22 4.32 -5.50
N SER A 129 -11.29 4.92 -4.96
CA SER A 129 -11.20 5.77 -3.76
C SER A 129 -12.33 5.44 -2.79
N ALA A 130 -12.04 5.55 -1.50
CA ALA A 130 -13.03 5.59 -0.43
C ALA A 130 -12.91 6.92 0.30
N LYS A 131 -14.05 7.58 0.55
CA LYS A 131 -14.15 8.82 1.31
C LYS A 131 -15.00 8.58 2.55
N VAL A 132 -14.47 8.90 3.71
CA VAL A 132 -15.16 8.85 4.99
C VAL A 132 -15.32 10.26 5.57
N VAL A 133 -16.44 10.47 6.26
CA VAL A 133 -16.60 11.59 7.20
C VAL A 133 -16.81 10.98 8.58
N ALA A 134 -15.88 11.22 9.48
CA ALA A 134 -15.95 10.83 10.88
C ALA A 134 -16.27 12.07 11.74
N VAL A 135 -17.09 11.88 12.78
CA VAL A 135 -17.52 12.97 13.69
C VAL A 135 -17.23 12.58 15.14
N HIS A 136 -16.86 13.56 15.94
CA HIS A 136 -16.69 13.36 17.38
C HIS A 136 -18.05 13.24 18.06
N ALA A 137 -18.24 12.21 18.91
CA ALA A 137 -19.54 11.86 19.47
C ALA A 137 -20.14 12.96 20.37
N THR A 138 -19.31 13.71 21.09
CA THR A 138 -19.74 14.81 21.98
C THR A 138 -19.66 16.19 21.35
N ASN A 139 -19.01 16.32 20.18
CA ASN A 139 -18.89 17.57 19.45
C ASN A 139 -19.03 17.31 17.95
N VAL A 140 -20.26 17.28 17.46
CA VAL A 140 -20.59 17.00 16.05
C VAL A 140 -20.05 18.04 15.06
N SER A 141 -19.64 19.22 15.53
CA SER A 141 -18.93 20.22 14.72
C SER A 141 -17.49 19.80 14.42
N GLN A 142 -16.90 18.93 15.27
CA GLN A 142 -15.59 18.37 15.03
C GLN A 142 -15.72 17.18 14.07
N GLN A 143 -15.45 17.45 12.79
CA GLN A 143 -15.54 16.47 11.71
C GLN A 143 -14.20 16.34 11.02
N TYR A 144 -13.84 15.10 10.69
CA TYR A 144 -12.69 14.80 9.84
C TYR A 144 -13.13 14.08 8.57
N THR A 145 -12.62 14.56 7.44
CA THR A 145 -12.82 13.91 6.15
C THR A 145 -11.49 13.34 5.68
N LYS A 146 -11.47 12.04 5.36
CA LYS A 146 -10.30 11.40 4.74
C LYS A 146 -10.73 10.66 3.49
N THR A 147 -9.90 10.81 2.45
CA THR A 147 -10.01 10.02 1.21
C THR A 147 -8.78 9.14 1.09
N VAL A 148 -9.00 7.86 0.86
CA VAL A 148 -7.95 6.88 0.55
C VAL A 148 -8.10 6.49 -0.90
N THR A 149 -7.03 6.63 -1.69
CA THR A 149 -7.03 6.30 -3.12
C THR A 149 -5.98 5.25 -3.40
N ILE A 150 -6.32 4.31 -4.26
CA ILE A 150 -5.44 3.26 -4.75
C ILE A 150 -5.42 3.32 -6.28
N HIS A 151 -4.24 3.24 -6.86
CA HIS A 151 -4.02 3.25 -8.30
C HIS A 151 -3.33 1.96 -8.74
N CYS A 152 -3.62 1.52 -9.95
CA CYS A 152 -2.93 0.40 -10.60
C CYS A 152 -2.27 0.87 -11.89
N SER A 153 -0.96 0.63 -12.04
CA SER A 153 -0.27 0.88 -13.30
C SER A 153 -0.63 -0.17 -14.35
N LYS A 154 -0.30 0.10 -15.61
CA LYS A 154 -0.46 -0.86 -16.72
C LYS A 154 0.31 -2.17 -16.52
N THR A 155 1.33 -2.16 -15.66
CA THR A 155 2.15 -3.34 -15.31
C THR A 155 1.72 -4.02 -14.01
N GLY A 156 0.64 -3.54 -13.35
CA GLY A 156 0.11 -4.12 -12.12
C GLY A 156 0.77 -3.59 -10.84
N VAL A 157 1.60 -2.55 -10.92
CA VAL A 157 2.16 -1.88 -9.73
C VAL A 157 1.05 -1.04 -9.08
N ILE A 158 0.91 -1.20 -7.78
CA ILE A 158 -0.09 -0.50 -6.95
C ILE A 158 0.57 0.63 -6.16
N SER A 159 -0.13 1.79 -6.08
CA SER A 159 0.28 2.97 -5.30
C SER A 159 -0.88 3.61 -4.53
#